data_37b94e4873ffc30619f2c321c5b99757
#
_entry.id   37b94e4873ffc30619f2c321c5b99757
#
_cell.length_a   1.000
_cell.length_b   1.000
_cell.length_c   1.000
_cell.angle_alpha   90.00
_cell.angle_beta   90.00
_cell.angle_gamma   90.00
#
_symmetry.space_group_name_H-M   'P 1'
#
loop_
_entity.id
_entity.type
_entity.pdbx_description
1 polymer ?
#
loop_
_entity_poly.entity_id
_entity_poly.type
_entity_poly.pdbx_seq_one_letter_code
_entity_poly.pdbx_strand_id
1 'polypeptide(L)'
;MRTKAQMIFYMSYAASMTVFITLLLPEMRQYFFGQVGRWLYIFLFALSLSYLITPPMRWLAKRLAILDIPEARKIHERTTPLLGGVAIIIAFSAALLANMVLEREIMIILYAGGAVAVVSLIDDWKGLRARAKLVIQILAVAFLIGNGIILNGSFVFKLKASDLVAHNAGES
;
A
#
# COMPACT_ATOMS: atom_id res chain seq x y z
N MET A 1 31.61 4.70 -6.31
CA MET A 1 30.40 4.52 -5.48
C MET A 1 29.08 4.46 -6.29
N ARG A 2 28.89 5.26 -7.35
CA ARG A 2 27.67 5.21 -8.21
C ARG A 2 27.39 3.83 -8.82
N THR A 3 28.40 3.12 -9.27
CA THR A 3 28.28 1.80 -9.92
C THR A 3 27.72 0.69 -9.00
N LYS A 4 28.12 0.63 -7.74
CA LYS A 4 27.58 -0.36 -6.78
C LYS A 4 26.10 -0.14 -6.49
N ALA A 5 25.69 1.11 -6.27
CA ALA A 5 24.29 1.44 -6.02
C ALA A 5 23.40 1.16 -7.24
N GLN A 6 23.90 1.42 -8.45
CA GLN A 6 23.18 1.07 -9.67
C GLN A 6 23.05 -0.45 -9.85
N MET A 7 24.10 -1.19 -9.57
CA MET A 7 24.06 -2.66 -9.65
C MET A 7 23.05 -3.26 -8.66
N ILE A 8 23.05 -2.80 -7.41
CA ILE A 8 22.07 -3.22 -6.40
C ILE A 8 20.64 -2.91 -6.86
N PHE A 9 20.42 -1.72 -7.44
CA PHE A 9 19.11 -1.34 -7.97
C PHE A 9 18.66 -2.27 -9.10
N TYR A 10 19.50 -2.55 -10.08
CA TYR A 10 19.15 -3.47 -11.18
C TYR A 10 18.92 -4.90 -10.70
N MET A 11 19.72 -5.38 -9.75
CA MET A 11 19.53 -6.72 -9.15
C MET A 11 18.20 -6.82 -8.40
N SER A 12 17.88 -5.83 -7.57
CA SER A 12 16.61 -5.82 -6.82
C SER A 12 15.40 -5.66 -7.77
N TYR A 13 15.53 -4.88 -8.85
CA TYR A 13 14.49 -4.74 -9.86
C TYR A 13 14.26 -6.06 -10.62
N ALA A 14 15.34 -6.72 -11.04
CA ALA A 14 15.28 -8.03 -11.68
C ALA A 14 14.67 -9.09 -10.75
N ALA A 15 15.08 -9.11 -9.47
CA ALA A 15 14.52 -10.01 -8.47
C ALA A 15 13.01 -9.78 -8.28
N SER A 16 12.57 -8.52 -8.16
CA SER A 16 11.15 -8.19 -8.05
C SER A 16 10.37 -8.60 -9.30
N MET A 17 10.96 -8.42 -10.48
CA MET A 17 10.35 -8.85 -11.75
C MET A 17 10.21 -10.37 -11.82
N THR A 18 11.22 -11.12 -11.38
CA THR A 18 11.16 -12.57 -11.30
C THR A 18 10.07 -13.04 -10.35
N VAL A 19 9.99 -12.44 -9.14
CA VAL A 19 8.92 -12.75 -8.17
C VAL A 19 7.55 -12.44 -8.77
N PHE A 20 7.37 -11.30 -9.42
CA PHE A 20 6.11 -10.93 -10.04
C PHE A 20 5.68 -11.93 -11.13
N ILE A 21 6.60 -12.29 -12.04
CA ILE A 21 6.34 -13.27 -13.11
C ILE A 21 6.00 -14.64 -12.50
N THR A 22 6.72 -15.07 -11.47
CA THR A 22 6.45 -16.35 -10.78
C THR A 22 5.05 -16.35 -10.16
N LEU A 23 4.64 -15.24 -9.55
CA LEU A 23 3.29 -15.10 -8.97
C LEU A 23 2.17 -15.07 -10.03
N LEU A 24 2.47 -14.72 -11.29
CA LEU A 24 1.49 -14.82 -12.39
C LEU A 24 1.20 -16.26 -12.82
N LEU A 25 2.05 -17.22 -12.46
CA LEU A 25 1.84 -18.63 -12.82
C LEU A 25 0.63 -19.20 -12.05
N PRO A 26 -0.30 -19.89 -12.74
CA PRO A 26 -1.49 -20.48 -12.10
C PRO A 26 -1.16 -21.44 -10.96
N GLU A 27 -0.06 -22.19 -11.07
CA GLU A 27 0.42 -23.14 -10.08
C GLU A 27 0.77 -22.44 -8.76
N MET A 28 1.47 -21.29 -8.81
CA MET A 28 1.82 -20.50 -7.64
C MET A 28 0.57 -19.94 -6.96
N ARG A 29 -0.38 -19.45 -7.76
CA ARG A 29 -1.66 -18.98 -7.23
C ARG A 29 -2.41 -20.09 -6.49
N GLN A 30 -2.51 -21.30 -7.08
CA GLN A 30 -3.15 -22.45 -6.44
C GLN A 30 -2.41 -22.87 -5.16
N TYR A 31 -1.10 -22.93 -5.19
CA TYR A 31 -0.27 -23.26 -4.02
C TYR A 31 -0.51 -22.30 -2.86
N PHE A 32 -0.44 -20.99 -3.12
CA PHE A 32 -0.66 -20.00 -2.07
C PHE A 32 -2.08 -20.04 -1.52
N PHE A 33 -3.09 -20.18 -2.39
CA PHE A 33 -4.50 -20.21 -1.96
C PHE A 33 -4.85 -21.46 -1.16
N GLY A 34 -4.18 -22.58 -1.42
CA GLY A 34 -4.42 -23.85 -0.72
C GLY A 34 -3.58 -24.06 0.53
N GLN A 35 -2.29 -23.64 0.53
CA GLN A 35 -1.32 -24.05 1.56
C GLN A 35 -0.84 -22.87 2.44
N VAL A 36 -0.64 -21.69 1.86
CA VAL A 36 0.05 -20.61 2.56
C VAL A 36 -0.89 -19.50 3.01
N GLY A 37 -1.87 -19.16 2.18
CA GLY A 37 -2.85 -18.12 2.45
C GLY A 37 -2.98 -17.09 1.32
N ARG A 38 -4.23 -16.83 0.93
CA ARG A 38 -4.60 -15.89 -0.13
C ARG A 38 -4.05 -14.48 0.12
N TRP A 39 -4.08 -14.02 1.38
CA TRP A 39 -3.67 -12.66 1.71
C TRP A 39 -2.16 -12.43 1.54
N LEU A 40 -1.35 -13.44 1.85
CA LEU A 40 0.10 -13.34 1.62
C LEU A 40 0.42 -13.28 0.13
N TYR A 41 -0.28 -14.04 -0.70
CA TYR A 41 -0.16 -13.94 -2.15
C TYR A 41 -0.49 -12.55 -2.68
N ILE A 42 -1.63 -11.98 -2.27
CA ILE A 42 -2.06 -10.62 -2.68
C ILE A 42 -1.04 -9.57 -2.22
N PHE A 43 -0.53 -9.71 -0.99
CA PHE A 43 0.50 -8.82 -0.46
C PHE A 43 1.79 -8.86 -1.29
N LEU A 44 2.33 -10.05 -1.56
CA LEU A 44 3.54 -10.22 -2.36
C LEU A 44 3.33 -9.74 -3.81
N PHE A 45 2.17 -9.99 -4.38
CA PHE A 45 1.78 -9.51 -5.70
C PHE A 45 1.76 -7.96 -5.74
N ALA A 46 1.08 -7.33 -4.78
CA ALA A 46 1.03 -5.87 -4.68
C ALA A 46 2.41 -5.26 -4.42
N LEU A 47 3.22 -5.89 -3.55
CA LEU A 47 4.57 -5.42 -3.23
C LEU A 47 5.49 -5.45 -4.45
N SER A 48 5.54 -6.58 -5.16
CA SER A 48 6.36 -6.73 -6.36
C SER A 48 5.91 -5.77 -7.47
N LEU A 49 4.61 -5.65 -7.70
CA LEU A 49 4.04 -4.75 -8.69
C LEU A 49 4.33 -3.27 -8.34
N SER A 50 4.17 -2.88 -7.07
CA SER A 50 4.49 -1.53 -6.60
C SER A 50 5.96 -1.18 -6.86
N TYR A 51 6.87 -2.11 -6.58
CA TYR A 51 8.29 -1.92 -6.84
C TYR A 51 8.58 -1.74 -8.34
N LEU A 52 7.90 -2.49 -9.20
CA LEU A 52 8.05 -2.39 -10.66
C LEU A 52 7.46 -1.09 -11.22
N ILE A 53 6.36 -0.59 -10.66
CA ILE A 53 5.72 0.65 -11.11
C ILE A 53 6.45 1.90 -10.59
N THR A 54 7.20 1.80 -9.49
CA THR A 54 7.87 2.96 -8.88
C THR A 54 8.81 3.72 -9.83
N PRO A 55 9.70 3.09 -10.63
CA PRO A 55 10.57 3.82 -11.54
C PRO A 55 9.82 4.62 -12.62
N PRO A 56 8.82 4.06 -13.33
CA PRO A 56 8.01 4.84 -14.28
C PRO A 56 7.23 5.97 -13.59
N MET A 57 6.73 5.77 -12.36
CA MET A 57 6.07 6.84 -11.60
C MET A 57 7.05 7.97 -11.24
N ARG A 58 8.28 7.65 -10.87
CA ARG A 58 9.34 8.66 -10.65
C ARG A 58 9.67 9.44 -11.90
N TRP A 59 9.69 8.79 -13.05
CA TRP A 59 9.91 9.46 -14.33
C TRP A 59 8.71 10.38 -14.66
N LEU A 60 7.48 9.91 -14.46
CA LEU A 60 6.26 10.69 -14.66
C LEU A 60 6.21 11.93 -13.74
N ALA A 61 6.55 11.75 -12.46
CA ALA A 61 6.63 12.85 -11.49
C ALA A 61 7.58 13.96 -11.96
N LYS A 62 8.74 13.57 -12.51
CA LYS A 62 9.69 14.53 -13.08
C LYS A 62 9.15 15.24 -14.31
N ARG A 63 8.41 14.54 -15.18
CA ARG A 63 7.79 15.15 -16.37
C ARG A 63 6.66 16.12 -16.02
N LEU A 64 5.88 15.79 -15.00
CA LEU A 64 4.76 16.62 -14.54
C LEU A 64 5.19 17.72 -13.55
N ALA A 65 6.49 17.81 -13.24
CA ALA A 65 7.06 18.71 -12.24
C ALA A 65 6.40 18.59 -10.85
N ILE A 66 5.90 17.38 -10.50
CA ILE A 66 5.37 17.04 -9.17
C ILE A 66 6.54 16.60 -8.30
N LEU A 67 7.30 17.58 -7.83
CA LEU A 67 8.55 17.39 -7.08
C LEU A 67 8.47 18.14 -5.77
N ASP A 68 8.90 17.51 -4.68
CA ASP A 68 9.15 18.21 -3.43
C ASP A 68 10.46 19.00 -3.56
N ILE A 69 10.33 20.32 -3.67
CA ILE A 69 11.47 21.23 -3.76
C ILE A 69 11.91 21.54 -2.33
N PRO A 70 13.21 21.39 -2.01
CA PRO A 70 13.74 21.74 -0.71
C PRO A 70 13.55 23.24 -0.43
N GLU A 71 12.72 23.57 0.57
CA GLU A 71 12.68 24.91 1.15
C GLU A 71 13.74 25.01 2.27
N ALA A 72 14.17 26.23 2.61
CA ALA A 72 15.19 26.50 3.63
C ALA A 72 14.93 25.88 5.03
N ARG A 73 13.70 25.39 5.28
CA ARG A 73 13.29 24.68 6.50
C ARG A 73 13.37 23.14 6.40
N LYS A 74 13.65 22.58 5.22
CA LYS A 74 13.65 21.12 5.00
C LYS A 74 15.07 20.58 4.99
N ILE A 75 15.30 19.51 5.74
CA ILE A 75 16.59 18.85 5.95
C ILE A 75 17.11 18.14 4.65
N HIS A 76 16.32 18.10 3.59
CA HIS A 76 16.67 17.34 2.37
C HIS A 76 17.25 18.27 1.30
N GLU A 77 18.50 18.03 0.93
CA GLU A 77 19.22 18.75 -0.13
C GLU A 77 18.82 18.32 -1.57
N ARG A 78 17.97 17.31 -1.73
CA ARG A 78 17.60 16.77 -3.05
C ARG A 78 16.10 16.78 -3.27
N THR A 79 15.71 17.20 -4.47
CA THR A 79 14.32 17.11 -4.95
C THR A 79 13.85 15.65 -4.98
N THR A 80 12.75 15.35 -4.31
CA THR A 80 12.16 14.00 -4.28
C THR A 80 10.86 13.96 -5.09
N PRO A 81 10.66 12.95 -5.96
CA PRO A 81 9.42 12.78 -6.69
C PRO A 81 8.30 12.26 -5.76
N LEU A 82 7.14 12.93 -5.78
CA LEU A 82 6.03 12.69 -4.84
C LEU A 82 5.08 11.56 -5.25
N LEU A 83 5.15 11.02 -6.49
CA LEU A 83 4.24 9.99 -6.98
C LEU A 83 4.47 8.57 -6.42
N GLY A 84 5.28 8.39 -5.37
CA GLY A 84 5.51 7.08 -4.75
C GLY A 84 4.24 6.43 -4.17
N GLY A 85 3.41 7.22 -3.50
CA GLY A 85 2.12 6.78 -2.96
C GLY A 85 1.15 6.31 -4.04
N VAL A 86 1.16 6.96 -5.19
CA VAL A 86 0.33 6.58 -6.35
C VAL A 86 0.72 5.19 -6.87
N ALA A 87 2.02 4.88 -6.93
CA ALA A 87 2.49 3.55 -7.32
C ALA A 87 1.97 2.45 -6.39
N ILE A 88 1.96 2.70 -5.08
CA ILE A 88 1.47 1.75 -4.07
C ILE A 88 -0.03 1.51 -4.24
N ILE A 89 -0.82 2.57 -4.41
CA ILE A 89 -2.28 2.47 -4.54
C ILE A 89 -2.66 1.76 -5.84
N ILE A 90 -2.03 2.09 -6.96
CA ILE A 90 -2.25 1.40 -8.23
C ILE A 90 -1.93 -0.10 -8.09
N ALA A 91 -0.78 -0.44 -7.50
CA ALA A 91 -0.37 -1.82 -7.34
C ALA A 91 -1.30 -2.60 -6.40
N PHE A 92 -1.73 -1.99 -5.29
CA PHE A 92 -2.67 -2.59 -4.35
C PHE A 92 -4.04 -2.81 -4.99
N SER A 93 -4.59 -1.79 -5.65
CA SER A 93 -5.87 -1.90 -6.36
C SER A 93 -5.81 -2.96 -7.46
N ALA A 94 -4.74 -2.98 -8.26
CA ALA A 94 -4.54 -3.97 -9.29
C ALA A 94 -4.44 -5.40 -8.72
N ALA A 95 -3.75 -5.57 -7.56
CA ALA A 95 -3.64 -6.86 -6.90
C ALA A 95 -5.00 -7.39 -6.43
N LEU A 96 -5.85 -6.54 -5.85
CA LEU A 96 -7.20 -6.91 -5.41
C LEU A 96 -8.08 -7.28 -6.60
N LEU A 97 -8.10 -6.45 -7.65
CA LEU A 97 -8.92 -6.68 -8.84
C LEU A 97 -8.48 -7.93 -9.62
N ALA A 98 -7.18 -8.11 -9.84
CA ALA A 98 -6.64 -9.29 -10.53
C ALA A 98 -6.93 -10.61 -9.80
N ASN A 99 -7.08 -10.56 -8.47
CA ASN A 99 -7.41 -11.72 -7.64
C ASN A 99 -8.90 -11.84 -7.31
N MET A 100 -9.75 -11.04 -7.97
CA MET A 100 -11.22 -11.04 -7.78
C MET A 100 -11.62 -10.86 -6.30
N VAL A 101 -10.90 -10.01 -5.58
CA VAL A 101 -11.23 -9.64 -4.20
C VAL A 101 -12.21 -8.48 -4.26
N LEU A 102 -13.47 -8.78 -4.58
CA LEU A 102 -14.54 -7.81 -4.79
C LEU A 102 -15.58 -7.85 -3.66
N GLU A 103 -15.15 -8.28 -2.48
CA GLU A 103 -15.98 -8.24 -1.27
C GLU A 103 -16.41 -6.79 -0.99
N ARG A 104 -17.66 -6.62 -0.55
CA ARG A 104 -18.26 -5.30 -0.35
C ARG A 104 -17.39 -4.41 0.55
N GLU A 105 -16.89 -4.97 1.64
CA GLU A 105 -16.05 -4.26 2.62
C GLU A 105 -14.73 -3.78 1.98
N ILE A 106 -14.10 -4.63 1.19
CA ILE A 106 -12.85 -4.32 0.49
C ILE A 106 -13.06 -3.21 -0.54
N MET A 107 -14.18 -3.27 -1.28
CA MET A 107 -14.51 -2.22 -2.26
C MET A 107 -14.78 -0.87 -1.58
N ILE A 108 -15.48 -0.86 -0.44
CA ILE A 108 -15.72 0.36 0.32
C ILE A 108 -14.40 0.97 0.82
N ILE A 109 -13.49 0.14 1.34
CA ILE A 109 -12.15 0.57 1.76
C ILE A 109 -11.34 1.11 0.58
N LEU A 110 -11.43 0.46 -0.59
CA LEU A 110 -10.73 0.88 -1.80
C LEU A 110 -11.25 2.23 -2.31
N TYR A 111 -12.56 2.48 -2.27
CA TYR A 111 -13.14 3.78 -2.63
C TYR A 111 -12.72 4.89 -1.66
N ALA A 112 -12.80 4.63 -0.34
CA ALA A 112 -12.38 5.60 0.66
C ALA A 112 -10.88 5.92 0.56
N GLY A 113 -10.04 4.89 0.45
CA GLY A 113 -8.60 5.01 0.28
C GLY A 113 -8.23 5.70 -1.03
N GLY A 114 -8.92 5.38 -2.13
CA GLY A 114 -8.74 6.02 -3.43
C GLY A 114 -9.08 7.52 -3.39
N ALA A 115 -10.17 7.90 -2.72
CA ALA A 115 -10.54 9.30 -2.54
C ALA A 115 -9.46 10.08 -1.77
N VAL A 116 -8.97 9.52 -0.65
CA VAL A 116 -7.88 10.13 0.12
C VAL A 116 -6.60 10.24 -0.71
N ALA A 117 -6.30 9.22 -1.52
CA ALA A 117 -5.13 9.22 -2.39
C ALA A 117 -5.19 10.29 -3.48
N VAL A 118 -6.34 10.46 -4.14
CA VAL A 118 -6.55 11.51 -5.14
C VAL A 118 -6.34 12.89 -4.52
N VAL A 119 -6.88 13.10 -3.33
CA VAL A 119 -6.71 14.38 -2.62
C VAL A 119 -5.25 14.59 -2.22
N SER A 120 -4.56 13.55 -1.74
CA SER A 120 -3.12 13.64 -1.46
C SER A 120 -2.32 13.99 -2.71
N LEU A 121 -2.68 13.45 -3.87
CA LEU A 121 -2.04 13.79 -5.14
C LEU A 121 -2.28 15.24 -5.55
N ILE A 122 -3.52 15.75 -5.36
CA ILE A 122 -3.85 17.17 -5.61
C ILE A 122 -3.08 18.07 -4.64
N ASP A 123 -2.93 17.63 -3.39
CA ASP A 123 -2.14 18.32 -2.39
C ASP A 123 -0.66 18.42 -2.77
N ASP A 124 -0.06 17.32 -3.20
CA ASP A 124 1.32 17.26 -3.67
C ASP A 124 1.57 18.18 -4.88
N TRP A 125 0.53 18.40 -5.69
CA TRP A 125 0.62 19.26 -6.87
C TRP A 125 0.33 20.73 -6.59
N LYS A 126 -0.71 21.03 -5.81
CA LYS A 126 -1.24 22.40 -5.62
C LYS A 126 -1.00 22.98 -4.23
N GLY A 127 -0.59 22.16 -3.26
CA GLY A 127 -0.44 22.56 -1.86
C GLY A 127 -1.77 22.92 -1.22
N LEU A 128 -2.53 21.94 -0.73
CA LEU A 128 -3.81 22.18 -0.07
C LEU A 128 -3.63 22.72 1.35
N ARG A 129 -4.60 23.51 1.81
CA ARG A 129 -4.65 23.96 3.20
C ARG A 129 -4.85 22.77 4.14
N ALA A 130 -4.15 22.74 5.28
CA ALA A 130 -4.25 21.66 6.27
C ALA A 130 -5.69 21.33 6.70
N ARG A 131 -6.57 22.33 6.79
CA ARG A 131 -7.99 22.15 7.11
C ARG A 131 -8.73 21.33 6.05
N ALA A 132 -8.44 21.53 4.76
CA ALA A 132 -9.06 20.78 3.66
C ALA A 132 -8.67 19.31 3.71
N LYS A 133 -7.39 19.02 3.98
CA LYS A 133 -6.91 17.64 4.17
C LYS A 133 -7.64 16.93 5.31
N LEU A 134 -7.75 17.59 6.46
CA LEU A 134 -8.43 17.05 7.64
C LEU A 134 -9.91 16.76 7.36
N VAL A 135 -10.62 17.68 6.72
CA VAL A 135 -12.06 17.49 6.38
C VAL A 135 -12.24 16.25 5.51
N ILE A 136 -11.40 16.06 4.50
CA ILE A 136 -11.53 14.92 3.59
C ILE A 136 -11.20 13.59 4.30
N GLN A 137 -10.21 13.58 5.18
CA GLN A 137 -9.90 12.40 6.00
C GLN A 137 -11.08 12.05 6.93
N ILE A 138 -11.70 13.06 7.57
CA ILE A 138 -12.90 12.87 8.41
C ILE A 138 -14.05 12.31 7.58
N LEU A 139 -14.31 12.85 6.38
CA LEU A 139 -15.36 12.36 5.50
C LEU A 139 -15.11 10.93 5.03
N ALA A 140 -13.87 10.57 4.71
CA ALA A 140 -13.52 9.21 4.36
C ALA A 140 -13.77 8.23 5.52
N VAL A 141 -13.40 8.60 6.75
CA VAL A 141 -13.66 7.78 7.94
C VAL A 141 -15.18 7.70 8.21
N ALA A 142 -15.91 8.82 8.12
CA ALA A 142 -17.37 8.82 8.29
C ALA A 142 -18.06 7.93 7.25
N PHE A 143 -17.58 7.93 6.01
CA PHE A 143 -18.07 7.05 4.95
C PHE A 143 -17.83 5.57 5.29
N LEU A 144 -16.65 5.20 5.81
CA LEU A 144 -16.35 3.83 6.26
C LEU A 144 -17.28 3.38 7.39
N ILE A 145 -17.44 4.22 8.42
CA ILE A 145 -18.32 3.94 9.57
C ILE A 145 -19.77 3.84 9.12
N GLY A 146 -20.24 4.73 8.26
CA GLY A 146 -21.61 4.72 7.71
C GLY A 146 -21.93 3.48 6.88
N ASN A 147 -20.92 2.82 6.33
CA ASN A 147 -21.04 1.54 5.63
C ASN A 147 -20.81 0.30 6.55
N GLY A 148 -20.68 0.50 7.85
CA GLY A 148 -20.52 -0.57 8.82
C GLY A 148 -19.10 -1.10 8.99
N ILE A 149 -18.10 -0.41 8.42
CA ILE A 149 -16.69 -0.78 8.59
C ILE A 149 -16.19 -0.16 9.89
N ILE A 150 -16.30 -0.94 10.96
CA ILE A 150 -15.89 -0.54 12.31
C ILE A 150 -14.82 -1.52 12.79
N LEU A 151 -13.70 -1.00 13.31
CA LEU A 151 -12.73 -1.79 14.03
C LEU A 151 -13.35 -2.25 15.36
N ASN A 152 -13.84 -3.49 15.39
CA ASN A 152 -14.32 -4.09 16.63
C ASN A 152 -13.11 -4.42 17.52
N GLY A 153 -12.84 -3.58 18.50
CA GLY A 153 -11.78 -3.78 19.50
C GLY A 153 -11.93 -5.10 20.29
N SER A 154 -13.10 -5.72 20.26
CA SER A 154 -13.36 -7.05 20.84
C SER A 154 -12.49 -8.17 20.23
N PHE A 155 -11.99 -8.02 19.00
CA PHE A 155 -11.08 -8.99 18.39
C PHE A 155 -9.71 -8.99 19.08
N VAL A 156 -9.17 -7.82 19.39
CA VAL A 156 -7.88 -7.67 20.09
C VAL A 156 -8.00 -8.17 21.54
N PHE A 157 -9.14 -7.91 22.19
CA PHE A 157 -9.40 -8.41 23.56
C PHE A 157 -9.57 -9.93 23.59
N LYS A 158 -10.21 -10.55 22.59
CA LYS A 158 -10.37 -12.01 22.51
C LYS A 158 -9.03 -12.72 22.30
N LEU A 159 -8.15 -12.21 21.44
CA LEU A 159 -6.81 -12.77 21.26
C LEU A 159 -6.03 -12.73 22.58
N LYS A 160 -6.02 -11.60 23.27
CA LYS A 160 -5.33 -11.47 24.56
C LYS A 160 -5.93 -12.35 25.66
N ALA A 161 -7.23 -12.53 25.68
CA ALA A 161 -7.89 -13.41 26.65
C ALA A 161 -7.61 -14.89 26.35
N SER A 162 -7.58 -15.32 25.10
CA SER A 162 -7.22 -16.69 24.72
C SER A 162 -5.77 -17.03 25.07
N ASP A 163 -4.85 -16.09 24.90
CA ASP A 163 -3.44 -16.25 25.23
C ASP A 163 -3.24 -16.38 26.76
N LEU A 164 -3.97 -15.59 27.56
CA LEU A 164 -3.93 -15.67 29.02
C LEU A 164 -4.52 -16.99 29.56
N VAL A 165 -5.59 -17.48 28.92
CA VAL A 165 -6.20 -18.77 29.31
C VAL A 165 -5.28 -19.93 28.93
N ALA A 166 -4.64 -19.89 27.76
CA ALA A 166 -3.68 -20.91 27.33
C ALA A 166 -2.44 -20.96 28.23
N HIS A 167 -1.94 -19.80 28.67
CA HIS A 167 -0.79 -19.73 29.59
C HIS A 167 -1.10 -20.33 30.96
N ASN A 168 -2.28 -20.03 31.52
CA ASN A 168 -2.67 -20.54 32.81
C ASN A 168 -3.06 -22.04 32.80
N ALA A 169 -3.44 -22.58 31.63
CA ALA A 169 -3.76 -24.01 31.49
C ALA A 169 -2.50 -24.88 31.27
N GLY A 170 -1.35 -24.28 30.96
CA GLY A 170 -0.07 -24.98 30.82
C GLY A 170 0.74 -25.09 32.12
N GLU A 171 0.34 -24.44 33.18
CA GLU A 171 1.03 -24.44 34.50
C GLU A 171 0.35 -25.33 35.56
N SER A 172 -0.67 -26.07 35.19
CA SER A 172 -1.34 -27.08 36.06
C SER A 172 -1.02 -28.51 35.55
#